data_1656d07268b5128732dc98baee154140
#
_entry.id   1656d07268b5128732dc98baee154140
#
_cell.length_a   1.000
_cell.length_b   1.000
_cell.length_c   1.000
_cell.angle_alpha   90.00
_cell.angle_beta   90.00
_cell.angle_gamma   90.00
#
_symmetry.space_group_name_H-M   'P 1'
#
loop_
_entity.id
_entity.type
_entity.pdbx_description
1 polymer ?
#
loop_
_entity_poly.entity_id
_entity_poly.type
_entity_poly.pdbx_seq_one_letter_code
_entity_poly.pdbx_strand_id
1 'polypeptide(L)'
;IIVKKTDSTFGKINSLINVAGFTERGTILSTTQDNYNRNFNINTKAPFLLMQESIKVMIREKIQGTILNVLSMAMYSGMPFLTAYSGSKAALAIITKNVANGVSGHRIRVNALNIGWTDTPGEDTIQKKFHEGGEDWLEKAESKVPFKRLTKPIDVARAAAYFCSEESGLVTGSIIDYDQTVNGWHSYSAYETSILD
;
A
#
# COMPACT_ATOMS: atom_id res chain seq x y z
N ILE A 1 9.83 -19.15 1.35
CA ILE A 1 11.30 -19.10 1.13
C ILE A 1 11.91 -17.89 1.84
N ILE A 2 11.44 -16.65 1.61
CA ILE A 2 12.02 -15.41 2.17
C ILE A 2 12.13 -15.49 3.69
N VAL A 3 11.00 -15.65 4.41
CA VAL A 3 10.97 -15.69 5.88
C VAL A 3 11.87 -16.79 6.44
N LYS A 4 11.82 -18.01 5.87
CA LYS A 4 12.71 -19.10 6.29
C LYS A 4 14.20 -18.76 6.13
N LYS A 5 14.57 -18.08 5.03
CA LYS A 5 15.96 -17.65 4.81
C LYS A 5 16.39 -16.58 5.81
N THR A 6 15.54 -15.59 6.08
CA THR A 6 15.78 -14.56 7.08
C THR A 6 15.93 -15.17 8.48
N ASP A 7 15.01 -16.05 8.85
CA ASP A 7 15.04 -16.74 10.13
C ASP A 7 16.30 -17.59 10.31
N SER A 8 16.66 -18.39 9.30
CA SER A 8 17.88 -19.21 9.35
C SER A 8 19.18 -18.39 9.38
N THR A 9 19.14 -17.16 8.88
CA THR A 9 20.33 -16.27 8.83
C THR A 9 20.48 -15.43 10.10
N PHE A 10 19.37 -14.89 10.62
CA PHE A 10 19.40 -13.92 11.71
C PHE A 10 18.74 -14.41 13.01
N GLY A 11 18.04 -15.55 12.97
CA GLY A 11 17.32 -16.13 14.10
C GLY A 11 16.08 -15.35 14.54
N LYS A 12 15.82 -14.19 13.96
CA LYS A 12 14.72 -13.30 14.35
C LYS A 12 14.23 -12.40 13.21
N ILE A 13 13.01 -11.88 13.36
CA ILE A 13 12.42 -10.87 12.51
C ILE A 13 11.80 -9.81 13.41
N ASN A 14 12.26 -8.58 13.32
CA ASN A 14 11.71 -7.44 14.08
C ASN A 14 10.63 -6.69 13.31
N SER A 15 10.81 -6.55 11.99
CA SER A 15 9.88 -5.82 11.14
C SER A 15 9.66 -6.53 9.82
N LEU A 16 8.43 -6.47 9.32
CA LEU A 16 8.06 -6.89 7.96
C LEU A 16 7.42 -5.70 7.25
N ILE A 17 7.95 -5.33 6.08
CA ILE A 17 7.34 -4.28 5.24
C ILE A 17 6.95 -4.90 3.90
N ASN A 18 5.65 -4.99 3.64
CA ASN A 18 5.11 -5.49 2.39
C ASN A 18 4.90 -4.32 1.42
N VAL A 19 5.89 -4.07 0.55
CA VAL A 19 5.89 -2.97 -0.44
C VAL A 19 5.61 -3.47 -1.84
N ALA A 20 5.99 -4.71 -2.15
CA ALA A 20 5.81 -5.28 -3.47
C ALA A 20 4.33 -5.17 -3.92
N GLY A 21 4.13 -4.71 -5.13
CA GLY A 21 2.80 -4.55 -5.70
C GLY A 21 2.80 -4.80 -7.20
N PHE A 22 1.67 -5.24 -7.69
CA PHE A 22 1.40 -5.44 -9.10
C PHE A 22 0.13 -4.70 -9.46
N THR A 23 0.15 -3.98 -10.56
CA THR A 23 -1.02 -3.34 -11.15
C THR A 23 -1.00 -3.52 -12.66
N GLU A 24 -2.16 -3.87 -13.19
CA GLU A 24 -2.40 -3.88 -14.62
C GLU A 24 -3.83 -3.39 -14.84
N ARG A 25 -4.08 -2.77 -15.98
CA ARG A 25 -5.39 -2.22 -16.30
C ARG A 25 -6.33 -3.31 -16.78
N GLY A 26 -7.60 -3.19 -16.40
CA GLY A 26 -8.67 -4.08 -16.85
C GLY A 26 -9.99 -3.69 -16.21
N THR A 27 -11.04 -3.64 -17.02
CA THR A 27 -12.41 -3.44 -16.59
C THR A 27 -13.03 -4.77 -16.15
N ILE A 28 -14.26 -4.74 -15.64
CA ILE A 28 -15.00 -5.98 -15.34
C ILE A 28 -15.17 -6.89 -16.56
N LEU A 29 -15.19 -6.33 -17.76
CA LEU A 29 -15.35 -7.10 -19.00
C LEU A 29 -14.01 -7.54 -19.62
N SER A 30 -12.94 -6.78 -19.40
CA SER A 30 -11.64 -7.04 -20.06
C SER A 30 -10.59 -7.68 -19.13
N THR A 31 -10.82 -7.72 -17.80
CA THR A 31 -9.90 -8.36 -16.88
C THR A 31 -9.85 -9.87 -17.11
N THR A 32 -8.71 -10.37 -17.55
CA THR A 32 -8.50 -11.82 -17.70
C THR A 32 -8.35 -12.50 -16.33
N GLN A 33 -8.60 -13.80 -16.28
CA GLN A 33 -8.38 -14.60 -15.07
C GLN A 33 -6.92 -14.52 -14.61
N ASP A 34 -5.96 -14.49 -15.53
CA ASP A 34 -4.54 -14.35 -15.19
C ASP A 34 -4.26 -13.00 -14.54
N ASN A 35 -4.74 -11.90 -15.13
CA ASN A 35 -4.60 -10.57 -14.55
C ASN A 35 -5.22 -10.50 -13.14
N TYR A 36 -6.44 -11.03 -12.96
CA TYR A 36 -7.09 -11.13 -11.66
C TYR A 36 -6.21 -11.90 -10.65
N ASN A 37 -5.78 -13.11 -11.03
CA ASN A 37 -4.96 -13.96 -10.17
C ASN A 37 -3.63 -13.31 -9.80
N ARG A 38 -2.95 -12.65 -10.73
CA ARG A 38 -1.69 -11.93 -10.45
C ARG A 38 -1.88 -10.79 -9.47
N ASN A 39 -2.94 -9.98 -9.63
CA ASN A 39 -3.27 -8.93 -8.66
C ASN A 39 -3.47 -9.51 -7.25
N PHE A 40 -4.29 -10.52 -7.10
CA PHE A 40 -4.56 -11.10 -5.78
C PHE A 40 -3.39 -11.91 -5.23
N ASN A 41 -2.65 -12.63 -6.06
CA ASN A 41 -1.49 -13.39 -5.60
C ASN A 41 -0.37 -12.47 -5.09
N ILE A 42 -0.10 -11.37 -5.77
CA ILE A 42 0.99 -10.45 -5.40
C ILE A 42 0.55 -9.48 -4.31
N ASN A 43 -0.62 -8.84 -4.47
CA ASN A 43 -1.03 -7.75 -3.59
C ASN A 43 -1.69 -8.23 -2.29
N THR A 44 -2.22 -9.45 -2.25
CA THR A 44 -3.01 -9.95 -1.10
C THR A 44 -2.43 -11.23 -0.52
N LYS A 45 -2.31 -12.28 -1.33
CA LYS A 45 -1.88 -13.60 -0.86
C LYS A 45 -0.44 -13.63 -0.39
N ALA A 46 0.48 -13.01 -1.13
CA ALA A 46 1.89 -12.96 -0.73
C ALA A 46 2.09 -12.21 0.60
N PRO A 47 1.56 -10.98 0.80
CA PRO A 47 1.60 -10.31 2.10
C PRO A 47 0.97 -11.15 3.22
N PHE A 48 -0.18 -11.79 2.99
CA PHE A 48 -0.81 -12.66 3.97
C PHE A 48 0.13 -13.78 4.44
N LEU A 49 0.74 -14.51 3.51
CA LEU A 49 1.67 -15.59 3.84
C LEU A 49 2.96 -15.09 4.50
N LEU A 50 3.47 -13.93 4.08
CA LEU A 50 4.65 -13.32 4.70
C LEU A 50 4.34 -12.88 6.15
N MET A 51 3.17 -12.27 6.38
CA MET A 51 2.70 -11.94 7.74
C MET A 51 2.59 -13.20 8.59
N GLN A 52 1.92 -14.25 8.08
CA GLN A 52 1.72 -15.49 8.81
C GLN A 52 3.04 -16.11 9.29
N GLU A 53 4.03 -16.23 8.40
CA GLU A 53 5.32 -16.82 8.74
C GLU A 53 6.18 -15.91 9.61
N SER A 54 6.16 -14.59 9.38
CA SER A 54 6.89 -13.63 10.21
C SER A 54 6.34 -13.57 11.65
N ILE A 55 5.02 -13.59 11.81
CA ILE A 55 4.36 -13.60 13.11
C ILE A 55 4.74 -14.86 13.91
N LYS A 56 4.83 -16.04 13.26
CA LYS A 56 5.30 -17.26 13.94
C LYS A 56 6.70 -17.09 14.53
N VAL A 57 7.62 -16.45 13.79
CA VAL A 57 8.96 -16.16 14.26
C VAL A 57 8.92 -15.12 15.40
N MET A 58 8.17 -14.03 15.22
CA MET A 58 8.03 -12.99 16.28
C MET A 58 7.49 -13.57 17.59
N ILE A 59 6.47 -14.43 17.52
CA ILE A 59 5.90 -15.08 18.71
C ILE A 59 6.91 -16.04 19.36
N ARG A 60 7.56 -16.89 18.57
CA ARG A 60 8.58 -17.84 19.06
C ARG A 60 9.69 -17.12 19.82
N GLU A 61 10.18 -16.03 19.26
CA GLU A 61 11.31 -15.24 19.80
C GLU A 61 10.84 -14.15 20.79
N LYS A 62 9.54 -14.07 21.10
CA LYS A 62 8.93 -13.08 22.01
C LYS A 62 9.22 -11.63 21.60
N ILE A 63 9.28 -11.38 20.29
CA ILE A 63 9.55 -10.06 19.73
C ILE A 63 8.24 -9.27 19.63
N GLN A 64 8.23 -8.05 20.17
CA GLN A 64 7.17 -7.06 19.96
C GLN A 64 7.38 -6.39 18.60
N GLY A 65 7.10 -7.15 17.54
CA GLY A 65 7.45 -6.77 16.19
C GLY A 65 6.50 -5.76 15.55
N THR A 66 6.84 -5.36 14.34
CA THR A 66 6.02 -4.46 13.53
C THR A 66 5.80 -5.01 12.13
N ILE A 67 4.61 -4.82 11.61
CA ILE A 67 4.27 -5.16 10.22
C ILE A 67 3.63 -3.94 9.56
N LEU A 68 4.11 -3.58 8.39
CA LEU A 68 3.56 -2.51 7.58
C LEU A 68 3.20 -3.02 6.18
N ASN A 69 1.94 -2.83 5.80
CA ASN A 69 1.45 -3.14 4.46
C ASN A 69 1.29 -1.86 3.65
N VAL A 70 1.83 -1.81 2.43
CA VAL A 70 1.62 -0.70 1.52
C VAL A 70 0.41 -0.99 0.64
N LEU A 71 -0.63 -0.18 0.83
CA LEU A 71 -1.88 -0.19 0.08
C LEU A 71 -1.87 0.86 -1.04
N SER A 72 -3.03 1.26 -1.48
CA SER A 72 -3.22 2.32 -2.48
C SER A 72 -4.55 3.04 -2.27
N MET A 73 -4.57 4.34 -2.43
CA MET A 73 -5.81 5.14 -2.46
C MET A 73 -6.84 4.61 -3.47
N ALA A 74 -6.37 3.86 -4.47
CA ALA A 74 -7.25 3.16 -5.40
C ALA A 74 -8.20 2.15 -4.74
N MET A 75 -7.96 1.73 -3.50
CA MET A 75 -8.90 0.86 -2.77
C MET A 75 -10.24 1.53 -2.47
N TYR A 76 -10.28 2.85 -2.46
CA TYR A 76 -11.50 3.66 -2.28
C TYR A 76 -12.14 4.06 -3.60
N SER A 77 -11.42 3.93 -4.70
CA SER A 77 -11.83 4.50 -5.98
C SER A 77 -12.89 3.66 -6.69
N GLY A 78 -13.71 4.33 -7.51
CA GLY A 78 -14.58 3.69 -8.48
C GLY A 78 -13.96 3.66 -9.88
N MET A 79 -12.65 3.61 -10.02
CA MET A 79 -11.98 3.58 -11.33
C MET A 79 -12.24 2.26 -12.04
N PRO A 80 -13.02 2.24 -13.14
CA PRO A 80 -13.48 1.00 -13.76
C PRO A 80 -12.34 0.15 -14.35
N PHE A 81 -11.21 0.77 -14.69
CA PHE A 81 -10.04 0.09 -15.25
C PHE A 81 -9.07 -0.47 -14.19
N LEU A 82 -9.39 -0.33 -12.89
CA LEU A 82 -8.59 -0.86 -11.77
C LEU A 82 -9.33 -1.92 -10.95
N THR A 83 -10.36 -2.54 -11.49
CA THR A 83 -11.28 -3.41 -10.74
C THR A 83 -10.56 -4.47 -9.90
N ALA A 84 -9.69 -5.29 -10.49
CA ALA A 84 -8.96 -6.33 -9.79
C ALA A 84 -7.90 -5.76 -8.82
N TYR A 85 -7.20 -4.71 -9.22
CA TYR A 85 -6.19 -4.05 -8.40
C TYR A 85 -6.78 -3.45 -7.13
N SER A 86 -7.80 -2.62 -7.28
CA SER A 86 -8.49 -1.97 -6.15
C SER A 86 -9.06 -3.00 -5.18
N GLY A 87 -9.71 -4.05 -5.71
CA GLY A 87 -10.21 -5.16 -4.90
C GLY A 87 -9.09 -5.86 -4.11
N SER A 88 -7.94 -6.12 -4.73
CA SER A 88 -6.79 -6.76 -4.06
C SER A 88 -6.20 -5.90 -2.93
N LYS A 89 -6.14 -4.59 -3.11
CA LYS A 89 -5.64 -3.65 -2.08
C LYS A 89 -6.67 -3.48 -0.95
N ALA A 90 -7.96 -3.43 -1.25
CA ALA A 90 -9.02 -3.39 -0.24
C ALA A 90 -9.05 -4.68 0.60
N ALA A 91 -8.84 -5.84 -0.02
CA ALA A 91 -8.73 -7.10 0.70
C ALA A 91 -7.56 -7.08 1.70
N LEU A 92 -6.38 -6.59 1.30
CA LEU A 92 -5.24 -6.48 2.21
C LEU A 92 -5.50 -5.49 3.34
N ALA A 93 -6.29 -4.42 3.12
CA ALA A 93 -6.68 -3.48 4.15
C ALA A 93 -7.46 -4.15 5.28
N ILE A 94 -8.46 -4.95 4.96
CA ILE A 94 -9.25 -5.69 5.95
C ILE A 94 -8.41 -6.77 6.63
N ILE A 95 -7.58 -7.48 5.89
CA ILE A 95 -6.64 -8.46 6.45
C ILE A 95 -5.71 -7.79 7.46
N THR A 96 -5.18 -6.61 7.17
CA THR A 96 -4.34 -5.82 8.09
C THR A 96 -5.03 -5.63 9.44
N LYS A 97 -6.28 -5.18 9.45
CA LYS A 97 -7.06 -4.97 10.68
C LYS A 97 -7.30 -6.26 11.46
N ASN A 98 -7.69 -7.32 10.76
CA ASN A 98 -7.96 -8.61 11.40
C ASN A 98 -6.70 -9.22 12.01
N VAL A 99 -5.57 -9.14 11.30
CA VAL A 99 -4.28 -9.63 11.80
C VAL A 99 -3.83 -8.80 13.00
N ALA A 100 -3.93 -7.46 12.93
CA ALA A 100 -3.58 -6.57 14.04
C ALA A 100 -4.30 -6.94 15.33
N ASN A 101 -5.61 -7.17 15.24
CA ASN A 101 -6.40 -7.59 16.40
C ASN A 101 -5.98 -8.98 16.90
N GLY A 102 -5.76 -9.93 15.97
CA GLY A 102 -5.41 -11.31 16.31
C GLY A 102 -4.06 -11.48 17.02
N VAL A 103 -3.11 -10.54 16.81
CA VAL A 103 -1.76 -10.61 17.39
C VAL A 103 -1.51 -9.57 18.48
N SER A 104 -2.51 -8.79 18.85
CA SER A 104 -2.39 -7.71 19.85
C SER A 104 -1.89 -8.20 21.22
N GLY A 105 -2.31 -9.38 21.65
CA GLY A 105 -1.84 -10.00 22.89
C GLY A 105 -0.34 -10.31 22.90
N HIS A 106 0.30 -10.41 21.75
CA HIS A 106 1.75 -10.56 21.58
C HIS A 106 2.48 -9.21 21.43
N ARG A 107 1.77 -8.09 21.50
CA ARG A 107 2.28 -6.73 21.27
C ARG A 107 2.94 -6.54 19.91
N ILE A 108 2.50 -7.33 18.93
CA ILE A 108 2.90 -7.15 17.53
C ILE A 108 1.95 -6.13 16.92
N ARG A 109 2.50 -5.07 16.32
CA ARG A 109 1.73 -4.01 15.68
C ARG A 109 1.65 -4.24 14.17
N VAL A 110 0.46 -4.11 13.61
CA VAL A 110 0.23 -4.30 12.17
C VAL A 110 -0.57 -3.12 11.65
N ASN A 111 0.03 -2.36 10.74
CA ASN A 111 -0.56 -1.16 10.17
C ASN A 111 -0.45 -1.16 8.64
N ALA A 112 -1.09 -0.20 8.01
CA ALA A 112 -0.96 0.02 6.57
C ALA A 112 -0.81 1.50 6.22
N LEU A 113 -0.01 1.76 5.18
CA LEU A 113 0.04 3.04 4.48
C LEU A 113 -0.75 2.93 3.18
N ASN A 114 -1.79 3.71 3.07
CA ASN A 114 -2.62 3.81 1.89
C ASN A 114 -2.08 4.95 1.03
N ILE A 115 -1.12 4.63 0.15
CA ILE A 115 -0.36 5.64 -0.59
C ILE A 115 -1.13 6.16 -1.80
N GLY A 116 -0.96 7.43 -2.08
CA GLY A 116 -1.45 8.11 -3.27
C GLY A 116 -0.60 7.84 -4.51
N TRP A 117 -0.80 8.70 -5.51
CA TRP A 117 -0.07 8.61 -6.77
C TRP A 117 1.43 8.86 -6.53
N THR A 118 2.21 7.83 -6.82
CA THR A 118 3.63 7.79 -6.46
C THR A 118 4.49 7.69 -7.71
N ASP A 119 5.46 8.59 -7.85
CA ASP A 119 6.44 8.58 -8.91
C ASP A 119 7.44 7.43 -8.70
N THR A 120 7.33 6.42 -9.54
CA THR A 120 8.19 5.24 -9.55
C THR A 120 8.49 4.79 -10.98
N PRO A 121 9.58 4.03 -11.22
CA PRO A 121 9.82 3.43 -12.53
C PRO A 121 8.68 2.52 -13.01
N GLY A 122 7.98 1.88 -12.07
CA GLY A 122 6.78 1.08 -12.39
C GLY A 122 5.63 1.94 -12.89
N GLU A 123 5.40 3.09 -12.26
CA GLU A 123 4.35 4.02 -12.67
C GLU A 123 4.69 4.67 -14.03
N ASP A 124 5.94 5.04 -14.28
CA ASP A 124 6.39 5.53 -15.60
C ASP A 124 6.03 4.54 -16.71
N THR A 125 6.31 3.26 -16.47
CA THR A 125 5.94 2.19 -17.41
C THR A 125 4.43 2.11 -17.63
N ILE A 126 3.63 2.23 -16.57
CA ILE A 126 2.16 2.19 -16.64
C ILE A 126 1.61 3.40 -17.40
N GLN A 127 2.11 4.60 -17.13
CA GLN A 127 1.66 5.81 -17.80
C GLN A 127 1.94 5.76 -19.32
N LYS A 128 3.12 5.33 -19.71
CA LYS A 128 3.49 5.16 -21.11
C LYS A 128 2.69 4.05 -21.81
N LYS A 129 2.44 2.94 -21.12
CA LYS A 129 1.76 1.77 -21.70
C LYS A 129 0.24 1.94 -21.83
N PHE A 130 -0.42 2.55 -20.87
CA PHE A 130 -1.89 2.51 -20.75
C PHE A 130 -2.56 3.89 -20.82
N HIS A 131 -1.82 4.96 -20.66
CA HIS A 131 -2.38 6.31 -20.57
C HIS A 131 -1.81 7.26 -21.62
N GLU A 132 -1.12 6.73 -22.63
CA GLU A 132 -0.48 7.52 -23.71
C GLU A 132 0.43 8.63 -23.14
N GLY A 133 0.98 8.40 -21.96
CA GLY A 133 1.87 9.33 -21.28
C GLY A 133 3.17 9.49 -22.06
N GLY A 134 3.45 10.70 -22.57
CA GLY A 134 4.72 11.06 -23.16
C GLY A 134 5.83 11.17 -22.11
N GLU A 135 7.01 11.64 -22.51
CA GLU A 135 8.13 11.86 -21.57
C GLU A 135 7.81 12.93 -20.50
N ASP A 136 6.82 13.79 -20.77
CA ASP A 136 6.34 14.86 -19.89
C ASP A 136 5.15 14.45 -18.99
N TRP A 137 4.80 13.15 -18.93
CA TRP A 137 3.66 12.69 -18.14
C TRP A 137 3.75 13.08 -16.66
N LEU A 138 4.98 13.03 -16.10
CA LEU A 138 5.22 13.36 -14.70
C LEU A 138 4.92 14.84 -14.41
N GLU A 139 5.45 15.75 -15.23
CA GLU A 139 5.19 17.19 -15.11
C GLU A 139 3.69 17.49 -15.20
N LYS A 140 3.02 16.88 -16.18
CA LYS A 140 1.56 17.00 -16.35
C LYS A 140 0.78 16.46 -15.16
N ALA A 141 1.22 15.33 -14.58
CA ALA A 141 0.60 14.76 -13.38
C ALA A 141 0.81 15.67 -12.17
N GLU A 142 2.02 16.14 -11.94
CA GLU A 142 2.39 17.02 -10.83
C GLU A 142 1.65 18.36 -10.91
N SER A 143 1.41 18.89 -12.10
CA SER A 143 0.62 20.13 -12.28
C SER A 143 -0.84 20.01 -11.83
N LYS A 144 -1.40 18.79 -11.81
CA LYS A 144 -2.81 18.54 -11.49
C LYS A 144 -3.08 18.24 -10.01
N VAL A 145 -2.04 17.95 -9.24
CA VAL A 145 -2.20 17.60 -7.82
C VAL A 145 -1.99 18.82 -6.91
N PRO A 146 -2.60 18.84 -5.71
CA PRO A 146 -2.58 20.03 -4.83
C PRO A 146 -1.18 20.53 -4.50
N PHE A 147 -0.25 19.66 -4.11
CA PHE A 147 1.11 20.04 -3.70
C PHE A 147 2.09 20.15 -4.86
N LYS A 148 1.60 20.09 -6.11
CA LYS A 148 2.40 20.20 -7.33
C LYS A 148 3.60 19.26 -7.39
N ARG A 149 3.50 18.14 -6.71
CA ARG A 149 4.43 17.02 -6.83
C ARG A 149 3.74 15.70 -6.49
N LEU A 150 4.14 14.62 -7.11
CA LEU A 150 3.71 13.29 -6.72
C LEU A 150 4.46 12.82 -5.47
N THR A 151 3.87 11.85 -4.76
CA THR A 151 4.58 11.13 -3.69
C THR A 151 5.84 10.49 -4.27
N LYS A 152 6.94 10.55 -3.54
CA LYS A 152 8.20 9.89 -3.93
C LYS A 152 8.46 8.68 -3.03
N PRO A 153 9.24 7.68 -3.48
CA PRO A 153 9.59 6.53 -2.66
C PRO A 153 10.19 6.89 -1.30
N ILE A 154 10.97 7.98 -1.23
CA ILE A 154 11.55 8.46 0.03
C ILE A 154 10.50 8.95 1.03
N ASP A 155 9.39 9.50 0.57
CA ASP A 155 8.29 9.93 1.45
C ASP A 155 7.66 8.71 2.12
N VAL A 156 7.39 7.66 1.34
CA VAL A 156 6.86 6.39 1.84
C VAL A 156 7.86 5.70 2.78
N ALA A 157 9.16 5.74 2.46
CA ALA A 157 10.21 5.17 3.29
C ALA A 157 10.30 5.85 4.67
N ARG A 158 10.16 7.17 4.74
CA ARG A 158 10.14 7.93 6.01
C ARG A 158 8.95 7.53 6.87
N ALA A 159 7.76 7.43 6.28
CA ALA A 159 6.58 6.95 6.98
C ALA A 159 6.74 5.50 7.45
N ALA A 160 7.31 4.63 6.61
CA ALA A 160 7.58 3.25 6.97
C ALA A 160 8.56 3.15 8.14
N ALA A 161 9.62 3.95 8.16
CA ALA A 161 10.57 4.02 9.28
C ALA A 161 9.87 4.39 10.58
N TYR A 162 8.98 5.39 10.57
CA TYR A 162 8.16 5.76 11.74
C TYR A 162 7.32 4.58 12.23
N PHE A 163 6.55 3.90 11.35
CA PHE A 163 5.70 2.79 11.76
C PHE A 163 6.47 1.55 12.23
N CYS A 164 7.71 1.37 11.78
CA CYS A 164 8.58 0.29 12.20
C CYS A 164 9.41 0.62 13.45
N SER A 165 9.40 1.86 13.91
CA SER A 165 10.11 2.30 15.11
C SER A 165 9.22 2.26 16.35
N GLU A 166 9.82 2.50 17.52
CA GLU A 166 9.13 2.64 18.79
C GLU A 166 8.31 3.93 18.88
N GLU A 167 8.64 4.93 18.07
CA GLU A 167 7.96 6.23 18.01
C GLU A 167 6.47 6.11 17.63
N SER A 168 6.11 5.07 16.89
CA SER A 168 4.69 4.80 16.58
C SER A 168 3.88 4.21 17.74
N GLY A 169 4.53 3.96 18.88
CA GLY A 169 3.89 3.65 20.17
C GLY A 169 2.86 2.53 20.10
N LEU A 170 1.62 2.84 20.42
CA LEU A 170 0.51 1.89 20.46
C LEU A 170 -0.29 1.78 19.17
N VAL A 171 0.15 2.43 18.08
CA VAL A 171 -0.59 2.43 16.81
C VAL A 171 -0.59 1.05 16.20
N THR A 172 -1.76 0.42 16.13
CA THR A 172 -1.99 -0.87 15.46
C THR A 172 -3.37 -0.92 14.84
N GLY A 173 -3.55 -1.71 13.77
CA GLY A 173 -4.81 -1.82 13.02
C GLY A 173 -5.19 -0.57 12.24
N SER A 174 -4.30 0.41 12.16
CA SER A 174 -4.54 1.67 11.46
C SER A 174 -4.23 1.55 9.96
N ILE A 175 -5.08 2.15 9.16
CA ILE A 175 -4.86 2.39 7.74
C ILE A 175 -4.76 3.89 7.59
N ILE A 176 -3.57 4.37 7.27
CA ILE A 176 -3.27 5.80 7.18
C ILE A 176 -3.22 6.20 5.72
N ASP A 177 -4.10 7.11 5.32
CA ASP A 177 -4.07 7.71 4.01
C ASP A 177 -2.85 8.63 3.91
N TYR A 178 -1.89 8.19 3.13
CA TYR A 178 -0.64 8.90 2.87
C TYR A 178 -0.69 9.49 1.47
N ASP A 179 -1.52 10.50 1.33
CA ASP A 179 -1.81 11.19 0.08
C ASP A 179 -2.11 12.67 0.35
N GLN A 180 -2.02 13.47 -0.68
CA GLN A 180 -2.34 14.89 -0.66
C GLN A 180 -3.81 15.19 -0.97
N THR A 181 -4.60 14.16 -1.30
CA THR A 181 -6.04 14.27 -1.53
C THR A 181 -6.81 13.75 -0.32
N VAL A 182 -7.95 14.37 -0.03
CA VAL A 182 -8.84 13.94 1.05
C VAL A 182 -9.93 13.06 0.45
N ASN A 183 -9.97 11.80 0.91
CA ASN A 183 -10.94 10.84 0.42
C ASN A 183 -12.35 11.10 0.98
N GLY A 184 -13.37 10.78 0.19
CA GLY A 184 -14.77 10.96 0.58
C GLY A 184 -15.40 12.28 0.17
N TRP A 185 -14.64 13.19 -0.41
CA TRP A 185 -15.17 14.41 -1.01
C TRP A 185 -15.24 14.29 -2.53
N HIS A 186 -16.44 14.38 -3.08
CA HIS A 186 -16.65 14.45 -4.53
C HIS A 186 -17.20 15.84 -4.85
N SER A 187 -16.32 16.73 -5.29
CA SER A 187 -16.74 17.99 -5.84
C SER A 187 -16.74 17.92 -7.36
N TYR A 188 -17.85 18.25 -7.95
CA TYR A 188 -17.94 18.46 -9.40
C TYR A 188 -17.21 19.73 -9.84
N SER A 189 -16.83 20.60 -8.90
CA SER A 189 -16.12 21.86 -9.13
C SER A 189 -15.13 22.22 -8.00
N ALA A 190 -14.65 21.26 -7.26
CA ALA A 190 -14.00 21.43 -5.96
C ALA A 190 -12.67 22.18 -5.97
N TYR A 191 -12.13 22.44 -7.12
CA TYR A 191 -10.85 23.14 -7.20
C TYR A 191 -10.98 24.66 -7.34
N GLU A 192 -12.21 25.16 -7.36
CA GLU A 192 -12.51 26.59 -7.49
C GLU A 192 -12.87 27.25 -6.17
N THR A 193 -12.97 26.51 -5.08
CA THR A 193 -13.31 27.08 -3.78
C THR A 193 -12.22 26.85 -2.75
N SER A 194 -11.16 27.64 -2.83
CA SER A 194 -10.44 28.02 -1.64
C SER A 194 -11.38 28.90 -0.80
N ILE A 195 -11.74 28.45 0.42
CA ILE A 195 -12.49 29.31 1.36
C ILE A 195 -11.64 30.44 1.94
N LEU A 196 -10.42 30.60 1.44
CA LEU A 196 -9.44 31.57 1.88
C LEU A 196 -9.14 32.62 0.82
N ASP A 197 -9.84 32.61 -0.33
CA ASP A 197 -9.76 33.66 -1.36
C ASP A 197 -10.72 34.79 -1.08
#